data_6fad8e310182c6420b9969f11b8e3b9f
#
_entry.id   6fad8e310182c6420b9969f11b8e3b9f
#
_cell.length_a   1.000
_cell.length_b   1.000
_cell.length_c   1.000
_cell.angle_alpha   90.00
_cell.angle_beta   90.00
_cell.angle_gamma   90.00
#
_symmetry.space_group_name_H-M   'P 1'
#
loop_
_entity.id
_entity.type
_entity.pdbx_description
1 polymer ?
#
loop_
_entity_poly.entity_id
_entity_poly.type
_entity_poly.pdbx_seq_one_letter_code
_entity_poly.pdbx_strand_id
1 'polypeptide(L)'
;MKGKFLSRLDDITKIQERAAFADVEDQIRKKKYGSDAFMNILQSRYSCHAFTHYPVSAAKLEMILDAGRMAPSAGNCQPVRIWVVKSEKALAKLHQVHPCYGAPVVLIVGCRNEEAWVRESDGVNAAKTDAAIVLTHLMLTATDVGLANMWIWDFDPGKVREVLPETREHGVYAMLAIGHPATGEGKPTELHDVRKPLRELVTEL
;
A
#
# COMPACT_ATOMS: atom_id res chain seq x y z
N MET A 1 -40.67 1.76 -46.00
CA MET A 1 -40.12 2.98 -45.32
C MET A 1 -40.31 2.99 -43.83
N LYS A 2 -41.34 2.38 -43.23
CA LYS A 2 -41.55 2.39 -41.75
C LYS A 2 -40.49 1.63 -40.92
N GLY A 3 -39.89 0.55 -41.43
CA GLY A 3 -38.93 -0.24 -40.69
C GLY A 3 -37.55 0.42 -40.44
N LYS A 4 -37.08 1.26 -41.38
CA LYS A 4 -35.81 2.01 -41.23
C LYS A 4 -35.93 3.19 -40.26
N PHE A 5 -37.13 3.72 -40.04
CA PHE A 5 -37.36 4.83 -39.13
C PHE A 5 -37.40 4.35 -37.67
N LEU A 6 -38.02 3.20 -37.42
CA LEU A 6 -38.05 2.58 -36.08
C LEU A 6 -36.65 2.13 -35.61
N SER A 7 -35.84 1.53 -36.49
CA SER A 7 -34.47 1.16 -36.14
C SER A 7 -33.58 2.36 -35.80
N ARG A 8 -33.79 3.51 -36.47
CA ARG A 8 -33.07 4.76 -36.15
C ARG A 8 -33.48 5.37 -34.80
N LEU A 9 -34.76 5.25 -34.41
CA LEU A 9 -35.25 5.70 -33.10
C LEU A 9 -34.67 4.85 -32.00
N ASP A 10 -34.63 3.51 -32.14
CA ASP A 10 -34.00 2.60 -31.17
C ASP A 10 -32.50 2.87 -31.01
N ASP A 11 -31.79 3.19 -32.08
CA ASP A 11 -30.37 3.54 -32.04
C ASP A 11 -30.13 4.88 -31.31
N ILE A 12 -30.99 5.88 -31.57
CA ILE A 12 -30.92 7.18 -30.89
C ILE A 12 -31.23 7.04 -29.40
N THR A 13 -32.23 6.25 -29.05
CA THR A 13 -32.60 5.99 -27.64
C THR A 13 -31.44 5.31 -26.89
N LYS A 14 -30.82 4.28 -27.50
CA LYS A 14 -29.65 3.60 -26.94
C LYS A 14 -28.42 4.51 -26.79
N ILE A 15 -28.21 5.44 -27.72
CA ILE A 15 -27.12 6.43 -27.65
C ILE A 15 -27.40 7.42 -26.51
N GLN A 16 -28.66 7.88 -26.38
CA GLN A 16 -29.05 8.79 -25.30
C GLN A 16 -28.95 8.12 -23.89
N GLU A 17 -29.39 6.85 -23.80
CA GLU A 17 -29.25 6.07 -22.56
C GLU A 17 -27.76 5.88 -22.18
N ARG A 18 -26.91 5.53 -23.15
CA ARG A 18 -25.46 5.40 -22.92
C ARG A 18 -24.81 6.72 -22.51
N ALA A 19 -25.20 7.84 -23.12
CA ALA A 19 -24.70 9.16 -22.78
C ALA A 19 -25.17 9.59 -21.37
N ALA A 20 -26.43 9.31 -21.03
CA ALA A 20 -26.98 9.57 -19.69
C ALA A 20 -26.28 8.71 -18.61
N PHE A 21 -26.02 7.42 -18.91
CA PHE A 21 -25.25 6.54 -18.02
C PHE A 21 -23.82 7.04 -17.82
N ALA A 22 -23.13 7.44 -18.89
CA ALA A 22 -21.77 7.97 -18.82
C ALA A 22 -21.71 9.28 -18.02
N ASP A 23 -22.71 10.14 -18.16
CA ASP A 23 -22.80 11.41 -17.38
C ASP A 23 -23.08 11.13 -15.89
N VAL A 24 -23.96 10.18 -15.59
CA VAL A 24 -24.23 9.74 -14.21
C VAL A 24 -22.97 9.08 -13.59
N GLU A 25 -22.26 8.24 -14.33
CA GLU A 25 -20.99 7.65 -13.86
C GLU A 25 -19.93 8.72 -13.62
N ASP A 26 -19.79 9.73 -14.48
CA ASP A 26 -18.85 10.83 -14.32
C ASP A 26 -19.24 11.74 -13.14
N GLN A 27 -20.54 11.98 -12.93
CA GLN A 27 -21.05 12.71 -11.76
C GLN A 27 -20.84 11.92 -10.45
N ILE A 28 -21.08 10.60 -10.46
CA ILE A 28 -20.79 9.71 -9.32
C ILE A 28 -19.28 9.74 -9.05
N ARG A 29 -18.45 9.66 -10.08
CA ARG A 29 -17.00 9.70 -9.98
C ARG A 29 -16.52 11.03 -9.42
N LYS A 30 -17.01 12.17 -9.93
CA LYS A 30 -16.67 13.51 -9.42
C LYS A 30 -17.15 13.75 -7.99
N LYS A 31 -18.35 13.28 -7.66
CA LYS A 31 -18.94 13.41 -6.32
C LYS A 31 -18.31 12.45 -5.30
N LYS A 32 -17.93 11.25 -5.74
CA LYS A 32 -17.39 10.18 -4.89
C LYS A 32 -15.90 10.37 -4.61
N TYR A 33 -15.12 10.85 -5.59
CA TYR A 33 -13.67 10.98 -5.45
C TYR A 33 -13.22 12.41 -5.09
N GLY A 34 -14.03 13.43 -5.29
CA GLY A 34 -13.67 14.82 -4.96
C GLY A 34 -13.79 15.19 -3.48
N SER A 35 -14.54 14.40 -2.67
CA SER A 35 -14.75 14.65 -1.24
C SER A 35 -14.47 13.44 -0.34
N ASP A 36 -14.02 12.32 -0.90
CA ASP A 36 -13.73 11.10 -0.16
C ASP A 36 -12.29 11.13 0.36
N ALA A 37 -12.15 11.30 1.68
CA ALA A 37 -10.85 11.35 2.35
C ALA A 37 -9.99 10.11 2.06
N PHE A 38 -10.60 8.92 1.99
CA PHE A 38 -9.87 7.69 1.70
C PHE A 38 -9.32 7.67 0.26
N MET A 39 -10.10 8.10 -0.73
CA MET A 39 -9.63 8.18 -2.11
C MET A 39 -8.50 9.20 -2.28
N ASN A 40 -8.53 10.30 -1.53
CA ASN A 40 -7.45 11.27 -1.51
C ASN A 40 -6.15 10.65 -0.96
N ILE A 41 -6.23 9.79 0.07
CA ILE A 41 -5.07 9.06 0.60
C ILE A 41 -4.50 8.12 -0.48
N LEU A 42 -5.36 7.36 -1.18
CA LEU A 42 -4.92 6.45 -2.25
C LEU A 42 -4.22 7.20 -3.40
N GLN A 43 -4.70 8.40 -3.75
CA GLN A 43 -4.15 9.22 -4.83
C GLN A 43 -2.88 9.95 -4.41
N SER A 44 -2.83 10.48 -3.18
CA SER A 44 -1.70 11.26 -2.67
C SER A 44 -0.51 10.42 -2.22
N ARG A 45 -0.73 9.13 -1.91
CA ARG A 45 0.34 8.22 -1.52
C ARG A 45 1.33 8.03 -2.68
N TYR A 46 2.59 8.25 -2.41
CA TYR A 46 3.67 8.00 -3.35
C TYR A 46 4.86 7.30 -2.69
N SER A 47 5.77 6.75 -3.48
CA SER A 47 7.03 6.16 -3.03
C SER A 47 8.07 7.26 -2.85
N CYS A 48 8.41 7.55 -1.60
CA CYS A 48 9.37 8.61 -1.26
C CYS A 48 10.80 8.05 -1.23
N HIS A 49 11.69 8.63 -2.03
CA HIS A 49 13.06 8.15 -2.17
C HIS A 49 14.09 8.98 -1.38
N ALA A 50 13.67 9.97 -0.61
CA ALA A 50 14.55 10.73 0.28
C ALA A 50 13.77 11.32 1.46
N PHE A 51 14.28 11.10 2.66
CA PHE A 51 13.66 11.58 3.90
C PHE A 51 14.59 12.56 4.61
N THR A 52 13.97 13.45 5.40
CA THR A 52 14.70 14.28 6.37
C THR A 52 14.96 13.51 7.65
N HIS A 53 15.93 13.97 8.44
CA HIS A 53 16.16 13.43 9.79
C HIS A 53 15.15 13.93 10.83
N TYR A 54 14.14 14.70 10.43
CA TYR A 54 13.12 15.19 11.35
C TYR A 54 12.35 14.02 11.99
N PRO A 55 12.20 14.00 13.32
CA PRO A 55 11.65 12.86 14.00
C PRO A 55 10.17 12.65 13.71
N VAL A 56 9.75 11.40 13.61
CA VAL A 56 8.34 10.99 13.57
C VAL A 56 7.81 11.00 15.00
N SER A 57 6.70 11.69 15.25
CA SER A 57 6.10 11.76 16.59
C SER A 57 5.57 10.40 17.04
N ALA A 58 5.65 10.15 18.36
CA ALA A 58 5.16 8.89 18.94
C ALA A 58 3.68 8.66 18.65
N ALA A 59 2.84 9.70 18.71
CA ALA A 59 1.42 9.60 18.45
C ALA A 59 1.12 9.18 17.00
N LYS A 60 1.82 9.74 16.00
CA LYS A 60 1.66 9.31 14.61
C LYS A 60 2.09 7.87 14.40
N LEU A 61 3.21 7.48 15.00
CA LEU A 61 3.71 6.10 14.91
C LEU A 61 2.73 5.11 15.54
N GLU A 62 2.14 5.44 16.68
CA GLU A 62 1.12 4.63 17.34
C GLU A 62 -0.12 4.43 16.45
N MET A 63 -0.64 5.50 15.83
CA MET A 63 -1.76 5.41 14.88
C MET A 63 -1.43 4.48 13.71
N ILE A 64 -0.22 4.57 13.17
CA ILE A 64 0.23 3.71 12.07
C ILE A 64 0.26 2.24 12.51
N LEU A 65 0.84 1.95 13.67
CA LEU A 65 0.95 0.59 14.21
C LEU A 65 -0.42 -0.01 14.52
N ASP A 66 -1.34 0.80 15.06
CA ASP A 66 -2.71 0.38 15.36
C ASP A 66 -3.49 0.03 14.09
N ALA A 67 -3.31 0.80 13.01
CA ALA A 67 -3.87 0.45 11.70
C ALA A 67 -3.35 -0.90 11.18
N GLY A 68 -2.06 -1.19 11.36
CA GLY A 68 -1.48 -2.49 11.03
C GLY A 68 -2.09 -3.64 11.85
N ARG A 69 -2.38 -3.40 13.12
CA ARG A 69 -3.06 -4.35 14.02
C ARG A 69 -4.50 -4.63 13.59
N MET A 70 -5.20 -3.65 13.02
CA MET A 70 -6.57 -3.81 12.52
C MET A 70 -6.65 -4.52 11.15
N ALA A 71 -5.54 -4.76 10.49
CA ALA A 71 -5.51 -5.42 9.20
C ALA A 71 -6.05 -6.87 9.31
N PRO A 72 -6.85 -7.34 8.35
CA PRO A 72 -7.31 -8.72 8.33
C PRO A 72 -6.17 -9.69 8.01
N SER A 73 -6.33 -10.94 8.44
CA SER A 73 -5.46 -12.06 8.05
C SER A 73 -6.27 -13.29 7.69
N ALA A 74 -5.71 -14.19 6.89
CA ALA A 74 -6.36 -15.42 6.51
C ALA A 74 -6.72 -16.24 7.77
N GLY A 75 -7.98 -16.68 7.86
CA GLY A 75 -8.50 -17.38 9.02
C GLY A 75 -8.38 -16.62 10.35
N ASN A 76 -8.09 -15.29 10.31
CA ASN A 76 -7.78 -14.47 11.48
C ASN A 76 -6.59 -15.01 12.32
N CYS A 77 -5.64 -15.70 11.68
CA CYS A 77 -4.49 -16.29 12.35
C CYS A 77 -3.50 -15.27 12.92
N GLN A 78 -3.46 -14.03 12.38
CA GLN A 78 -2.65 -12.91 12.86
C GLN A 78 -1.13 -13.24 13.02
N PRO A 79 -0.49 -13.88 12.03
CA PRO A 79 0.89 -14.35 12.12
C PRO A 79 1.92 -13.24 12.03
N VAL A 80 1.48 -12.01 11.68
CA VAL A 80 2.35 -10.88 11.35
C VAL A 80 3.05 -10.33 12.59
N ARG A 81 4.33 -9.96 12.41
CA ARG A 81 5.16 -9.26 13.41
C ARG A 81 5.74 -8.00 12.77
N ILE A 82 5.79 -6.92 13.55
CA ILE A 82 6.30 -5.62 13.13
C ILE A 82 7.42 -5.21 14.07
N TRP A 83 8.62 -4.98 13.53
CA TRP A 83 9.74 -4.42 14.29
C TRP A 83 9.90 -2.95 13.92
N VAL A 84 9.92 -2.10 14.94
CA VAL A 84 10.10 -0.66 14.79
C VAL A 84 11.57 -0.32 14.96
N VAL A 85 12.25 -0.01 13.88
CA VAL A 85 13.65 0.40 13.85
C VAL A 85 13.70 1.94 13.83
N LYS A 86 14.08 2.57 14.98
CA LYS A 86 14.12 4.03 15.14
C LYS A 86 15.29 4.55 15.96
N SER A 87 16.00 3.68 16.69
CA SER A 87 17.21 4.11 17.39
C SER A 87 18.39 4.21 16.42
N GLU A 88 19.27 5.19 16.61
CA GLU A 88 20.46 5.37 15.79
C GLU A 88 21.26 4.06 15.64
N LYS A 89 21.44 3.33 16.75
CA LYS A 89 22.16 2.06 16.75
C LYS A 89 21.48 1.00 15.87
N ALA A 90 20.15 0.90 15.91
CA ALA A 90 19.41 -0.09 15.12
C ALA A 90 19.36 0.33 13.65
N LEU A 91 19.17 1.62 13.35
CA LEU A 91 19.23 2.16 12.00
C LEU A 91 20.62 1.96 11.38
N ALA A 92 21.69 2.23 12.13
CA ALA A 92 23.08 2.01 11.65
C ALA A 92 23.34 0.54 11.29
N LYS A 93 22.77 -0.41 12.04
CA LYS A 93 22.82 -1.84 11.69
C LYS A 93 22.04 -2.13 10.40
N LEU A 94 20.80 -1.64 10.31
CA LEU A 94 19.94 -1.88 9.16
C LEU A 94 20.52 -1.25 7.88
N HIS A 95 21.20 -0.12 7.99
CA HIS A 95 21.87 0.56 6.86
C HIS A 95 23.02 -0.26 6.25
N GLN A 96 23.54 -1.27 6.94
CA GLN A 96 24.47 -2.24 6.34
C GLN A 96 23.77 -3.18 5.34
N VAL A 97 22.45 -3.30 5.42
CA VAL A 97 21.62 -4.10 4.51
C VAL A 97 20.99 -3.24 3.42
N HIS A 98 20.38 -2.11 3.81
CA HIS A 98 19.72 -1.20 2.89
C HIS A 98 19.71 0.24 3.49
N PRO A 99 20.04 1.29 2.71
CA PRO A 99 20.12 2.68 3.20
C PRO A 99 18.78 3.27 3.63
N CYS A 100 17.66 2.62 3.33
CA CYS A 100 16.29 3.02 3.71
C CYS A 100 15.96 4.49 3.36
N TYR A 101 16.64 5.03 2.34
CA TYR A 101 16.45 6.40 1.84
C TYR A 101 16.64 7.49 2.92
N GLY A 102 17.41 7.19 3.97
CA GLY A 102 17.66 8.11 5.09
C GLY A 102 16.47 8.29 6.05
N ALA A 103 15.48 7.40 6.02
CA ALA A 103 14.30 7.50 6.88
C ALA A 103 14.64 7.37 8.38
N PRO A 104 14.05 8.22 9.25
CA PRO A 104 14.27 8.15 10.71
C PRO A 104 13.54 6.99 11.37
N VAL A 105 12.57 6.36 10.70
CA VAL A 105 11.84 5.18 11.17
C VAL A 105 11.71 4.18 10.04
N VAL A 106 12.01 2.92 10.33
CA VAL A 106 11.76 1.80 9.41
C VAL A 106 10.95 0.73 10.15
N LEU A 107 9.81 0.35 9.57
CA LEU A 107 9.04 -0.79 10.05
C LEU A 107 9.45 -2.01 9.24
N ILE A 108 9.98 -3.03 9.90
CA ILE A 108 10.23 -4.34 9.26
C ILE A 108 8.99 -5.19 9.50
N VAL A 109 8.45 -5.80 8.44
CA VAL A 109 7.26 -6.64 8.51
C VAL A 109 7.62 -8.07 8.11
N GLY A 110 7.26 -8.99 8.98
CA GLY A 110 7.46 -10.41 8.79
C GLY A 110 6.37 -11.23 9.44
N CYS A 111 6.50 -12.56 9.40
CA CYS A 111 5.53 -13.48 10.00
C CYS A 111 6.23 -14.63 10.70
N ARG A 112 5.54 -15.22 11.66
CA ARG A 112 5.74 -16.62 12.05
C ARG A 112 4.99 -17.50 11.05
N ASN A 113 5.72 -18.13 10.15
CA ASN A 113 5.14 -18.89 9.04
C ASN A 113 4.30 -20.08 9.53
N GLU A 114 4.67 -20.67 10.65
CA GLU A 114 3.98 -21.76 11.30
C GLU A 114 2.62 -21.34 11.93
N GLU A 115 2.44 -20.05 12.24
CA GLU A 115 1.17 -19.52 12.75
C GLU A 115 0.22 -19.09 11.63
N ALA A 116 0.70 -19.02 10.38
CA ALA A 116 -0.12 -18.55 9.25
C ALA A 116 -1.06 -19.65 8.75
N TRP A 117 -2.21 -19.21 8.25
CA TRP A 117 -3.17 -20.09 7.61
C TRP A 117 -2.56 -20.74 6.35
N VAL A 118 -2.86 -22.03 6.17
CA VAL A 118 -2.43 -22.80 5.01
C VAL A 118 -3.67 -23.26 4.23
N ARG A 119 -3.71 -23.00 2.94
CA ARG A 119 -4.81 -23.41 2.07
C ARG A 119 -4.75 -24.92 1.82
N GLU A 120 -5.82 -25.61 2.18
CA GLU A 120 -5.87 -27.10 2.14
C GLU A 120 -5.71 -27.68 0.72
N SER A 121 -6.23 -26.97 -0.30
CA SER A 121 -6.24 -27.49 -1.67
C SER A 121 -4.87 -27.60 -2.33
N ASP A 122 -3.89 -26.77 -1.94
CA ASP A 122 -2.58 -26.69 -2.60
C ASP A 122 -1.42 -26.41 -1.63
N GLY A 123 -1.67 -26.33 -0.34
CA GLY A 123 -0.64 -26.10 0.68
C GLY A 123 -0.04 -24.69 0.70
N VAL A 124 -0.64 -23.73 0.00
CA VAL A 124 -0.11 -22.35 -0.03
C VAL A 124 -0.30 -21.67 1.32
N ASN A 125 0.81 -21.22 1.90
CA ASN A 125 0.86 -20.51 3.16
C ASN A 125 0.58 -19.01 2.97
N ALA A 126 -0.34 -18.44 3.76
CA ALA A 126 -0.82 -17.08 3.64
C ALA A 126 0.13 -16.00 4.22
N ALA A 127 1.21 -16.37 4.89
CA ALA A 127 2.10 -15.44 5.62
C ALA A 127 2.53 -14.21 4.80
N LYS A 128 2.94 -14.41 3.55
CA LYS A 128 3.36 -13.29 2.67
C LYS A 128 2.22 -12.38 2.31
N THR A 129 1.04 -12.95 2.07
CA THR A 129 -0.19 -12.20 1.76
C THR A 129 -0.63 -11.37 2.97
N ASP A 130 -0.68 -11.99 4.15
CA ASP A 130 -1.04 -11.31 5.39
C ASP A 130 -0.05 -10.17 5.71
N ALA A 131 1.26 -10.40 5.53
CA ALA A 131 2.26 -9.35 5.68
C ALA A 131 2.05 -8.17 4.72
N ALA A 132 1.69 -8.43 3.45
CA ALA A 132 1.41 -7.39 2.46
C ALA A 132 0.14 -6.58 2.81
N ILE A 133 -0.90 -7.24 3.34
CA ILE A 133 -2.13 -6.58 3.79
C ILE A 133 -1.81 -5.64 4.97
N VAL A 134 -1.11 -6.12 5.99
CA VAL A 134 -0.67 -5.30 7.13
C VAL A 134 0.16 -4.13 6.66
N LEU A 135 1.15 -4.36 5.80
CA LEU A 135 2.03 -3.30 5.30
C LEU A 135 1.27 -2.23 4.51
N THR A 136 0.23 -2.63 3.76
CA THR A 136 -0.66 -1.69 3.06
C THR A 136 -1.40 -0.78 4.05
N HIS A 137 -1.94 -1.33 5.15
CA HIS A 137 -2.58 -0.53 6.20
C HIS A 137 -1.61 0.46 6.83
N LEU A 138 -0.38 0.02 7.18
CA LEU A 138 0.67 0.88 7.71
C LEU A 138 1.01 2.02 6.74
N MET A 139 1.17 1.70 5.45
CA MET A 139 1.55 2.63 4.39
C MET A 139 0.48 3.71 4.16
N LEU A 140 -0.79 3.32 4.05
CA LEU A 140 -1.89 4.25 3.83
C LEU A 140 -2.10 5.15 5.05
N THR A 141 -2.01 4.61 6.25
CA THR A 141 -2.13 5.40 7.48
C THR A 141 -0.96 6.36 7.66
N ALA A 142 0.27 5.97 7.27
CA ALA A 142 1.40 6.91 7.26
C ALA A 142 1.11 8.12 6.37
N THR A 143 0.49 7.91 5.20
CA THR A 143 0.07 8.98 4.30
C THR A 143 -1.03 9.85 4.93
N ASP A 144 -2.04 9.23 5.56
CA ASP A 144 -3.16 9.91 6.20
C ASP A 144 -2.69 10.86 7.32
N VAL A 145 -1.72 10.43 8.12
CA VAL A 145 -1.14 11.27 9.19
C VAL A 145 -0.09 12.28 8.69
N GLY A 146 0.04 12.45 7.37
CA GLY A 146 0.91 13.44 6.73
C GLY A 146 2.39 13.08 6.78
N LEU A 147 2.72 11.79 6.68
CA LEU A 147 4.08 11.28 6.53
C LEU A 147 4.28 10.66 5.14
N ALA A 148 5.45 10.87 4.56
CA ALA A 148 5.89 10.15 3.39
C ALA A 148 6.35 8.75 3.77
N ASN A 149 6.28 7.82 2.82
CA ASN A 149 6.70 6.45 3.04
C ASN A 149 7.26 5.80 1.78
N MET A 150 8.03 4.73 1.97
CA MET A 150 8.57 3.90 0.89
C MET A 150 8.49 2.43 1.28
N TRP A 151 7.75 1.65 0.49
CA TRP A 151 7.77 0.20 0.58
C TRP A 151 9.07 -0.33 -0.04
N ILE A 152 9.89 -1.00 0.76
CA ILE A 152 11.17 -1.58 0.34
C ILE A 152 10.99 -3.08 0.24
N TRP A 153 11.25 -3.61 -0.96
CA TRP A 153 11.20 -5.04 -1.25
C TRP A 153 12.59 -5.60 -1.60
N ASP A 154 13.44 -4.77 -2.22
CA ASP A 154 14.77 -5.16 -2.68
C ASP A 154 15.79 -5.09 -1.54
N PHE A 155 15.90 -6.16 -0.77
CA PHE A 155 16.88 -6.35 0.30
C PHE A 155 17.10 -7.85 0.56
N ASP A 156 18.18 -8.19 1.26
CA ASP A 156 18.47 -9.55 1.69
C ASP A 156 17.85 -9.82 3.08
N PRO A 157 16.79 -10.66 3.19
CA PRO A 157 16.18 -10.99 4.47
C PRO A 157 17.13 -11.78 5.40
N GLY A 158 18.11 -12.50 4.85
CA GLY A 158 19.13 -13.19 5.63
C GLY A 158 20.01 -12.21 6.38
N LYS A 159 20.51 -11.19 5.68
CA LYS A 159 21.30 -10.12 6.29
C LYS A 159 20.52 -9.32 7.34
N VAL A 160 19.20 -9.08 7.12
CA VAL A 160 18.36 -8.45 8.16
C VAL A 160 18.40 -9.28 9.44
N ARG A 161 18.23 -10.62 9.34
CA ARG A 161 18.28 -11.52 10.51
C ARG A 161 19.66 -11.60 11.17
N GLU A 162 20.72 -11.35 10.42
CA GLU A 162 22.09 -11.26 10.99
C GLU A 162 22.28 -9.99 11.82
N VAL A 163 21.91 -8.83 11.27
CA VAL A 163 22.13 -7.52 11.92
C VAL A 163 21.11 -7.19 13.01
N LEU A 164 19.89 -7.76 12.91
CA LEU A 164 18.79 -7.64 13.87
C LEU A 164 18.33 -9.03 14.34
N PRO A 165 19.01 -9.62 15.32
CA PRO A 165 18.75 -10.98 15.79
C PRO A 165 17.32 -11.24 16.26
N GLU A 166 16.58 -10.19 16.64
CA GLU A 166 15.19 -10.25 17.08
C GLU A 166 14.24 -10.74 15.97
N THR A 167 14.70 -10.72 14.72
CA THR A 167 13.92 -11.17 13.54
C THR A 167 14.22 -12.62 13.11
N ARG A 168 15.16 -13.32 13.76
CA ARG A 168 15.72 -14.60 13.30
C ARG A 168 14.70 -15.71 13.10
N GLU A 169 13.74 -15.82 14.00
CA GLU A 169 12.72 -16.86 13.99
C GLU A 169 11.50 -16.54 13.09
N HIS A 170 11.64 -15.52 12.23
CA HIS A 170 10.55 -15.03 11.41
C HIS A 170 10.92 -14.96 9.93
N GLY A 171 9.95 -15.18 9.08
CA GLY A 171 10.05 -14.77 7.69
C GLY A 171 9.96 -13.25 7.60
N VAL A 172 11.04 -12.59 7.17
CA VAL A 172 11.05 -11.15 6.91
C VAL A 172 10.67 -10.91 5.46
N TYR A 173 9.61 -10.14 5.22
CA TYR A 173 9.02 -10.03 3.88
C TYR A 173 9.15 -8.66 3.25
N ALA A 174 9.08 -7.58 4.02
CA ALA A 174 9.20 -6.23 3.49
C ALA A 174 9.60 -5.25 4.59
N MET A 175 10.03 -4.06 4.18
CA MET A 175 10.25 -2.93 5.06
C MET A 175 9.44 -1.73 4.58
N LEU A 176 9.04 -0.86 5.51
CA LEU A 176 8.41 0.43 5.24
C LEU A 176 9.24 1.54 5.88
N ALA A 177 9.94 2.30 5.07
CA ALA A 177 10.60 3.52 5.49
C ALA A 177 9.55 4.63 5.68
N ILE A 178 9.62 5.38 6.77
CA ILE A 178 8.62 6.41 7.13
C ILE A 178 9.36 7.66 7.64
N GLY A 179 8.89 8.82 7.22
CA GLY A 179 9.44 10.10 7.67
C GLY A 179 8.84 11.29 6.96
N HIS A 180 9.45 12.46 7.15
CA HIS A 180 9.13 13.66 6.40
C HIS A 180 9.96 13.69 5.10
N PRO A 181 9.36 14.01 3.94
CA PRO A 181 10.07 13.99 2.67
C PRO A 181 11.14 15.09 2.62
N ALA A 182 12.29 14.77 2.06
CA ALA A 182 13.34 15.76 1.79
C ALA A 182 12.92 16.69 0.62
N THR A 183 13.41 17.91 0.63
CA THR A 183 13.19 18.84 -0.48
C THR A 183 13.82 18.31 -1.76
N GLY A 184 13.12 18.39 -2.87
CA GLY A 184 13.60 17.90 -4.16
C GLY A 184 13.39 16.40 -4.33
N GLU A 185 14.34 15.56 -3.95
CA GLU A 185 14.32 14.09 -4.15
C GLU A 185 13.21 13.36 -3.36
N GLY A 186 12.68 13.99 -2.33
CA GLY A 186 11.54 13.46 -1.57
C GLY A 186 10.18 13.62 -2.24
N LYS A 187 10.11 14.17 -3.47
CA LYS A 187 8.85 14.33 -4.22
C LYS A 187 8.45 13.06 -4.97
N PRO A 188 7.17 12.96 -5.39
CA PRO A 188 6.74 11.90 -6.30
C PRO A 188 7.57 11.86 -7.58
N THR A 189 7.88 10.68 -8.08
CA THR A 189 8.51 10.49 -9.38
C THR A 189 7.47 10.59 -10.51
N GLU A 190 7.94 10.70 -11.76
CA GLU A 190 7.06 10.70 -12.96
C GLU A 190 6.22 9.42 -13.08
N LEU A 191 6.65 8.31 -12.47
CA LEU A 191 5.91 7.05 -12.46
C LEU A 191 4.70 7.07 -11.50
N HIS A 192 4.57 8.10 -10.64
CA HIS A 192 3.49 8.16 -9.66
C HIS A 192 2.09 8.09 -10.31
N ASP A 193 1.89 8.77 -11.41
CA ASP A 193 0.61 8.85 -12.11
C ASP A 193 0.45 7.82 -13.24
N VAL A 194 1.51 7.05 -13.52
CA VAL A 194 1.45 6.02 -14.58
C VAL A 194 0.68 4.80 -14.08
N ARG A 195 -0.47 4.53 -14.69
CA ARG A 195 -1.31 3.37 -14.38
C ARG A 195 -1.78 2.70 -15.68
N LYS A 196 -1.88 1.38 -15.64
CA LYS A 196 -2.58 0.64 -16.68
C LYS A 196 -4.06 1.02 -16.70
N PRO A 197 -4.68 1.11 -17.89
CA PRO A 197 -6.11 1.35 -17.97
C PRO A 197 -6.89 0.19 -17.33
N LEU A 198 -8.05 0.51 -16.74
CA LEU A 198 -8.83 -0.45 -15.95
C LEU A 198 -9.20 -1.71 -16.77
N ARG A 199 -9.47 -1.57 -18.08
CA ARG A 199 -9.77 -2.68 -18.99
C ARG A 199 -8.66 -3.74 -19.14
N GLU A 200 -7.42 -3.41 -18.76
CA GLU A 200 -6.31 -4.38 -18.73
C GLU A 200 -6.24 -5.15 -17.42
N LEU A 201 -6.89 -4.65 -16.37
CA LEU A 201 -6.87 -5.21 -15.03
C LEU A 201 -8.16 -5.96 -14.70
N VAL A 202 -9.28 -5.63 -15.36
CA VAL A 202 -10.61 -6.15 -15.03
C VAL A 202 -11.18 -6.89 -16.24
N THR A 203 -11.67 -8.08 -15.99
CA THR A 203 -12.46 -8.87 -16.96
C THR A 203 -13.78 -9.21 -16.30
N GLU A 204 -14.88 -8.84 -16.94
CA GLU A 204 -16.22 -9.26 -16.55
C GLU A 204 -16.52 -10.65 -17.13
N LEU A 205 -17.07 -11.57 -16.31
CA LEU A 205 -17.38 -12.96 -16.66
C LEU A 205 -18.89 -13.18 -16.69
#